data_232eea9bade16dcabbc03f879bdaf1d0
#
_entry.id   232eea9bade16dcabbc03f879bdaf1d0
#
_cell.length_a   1.000
_cell.length_b   1.000
_cell.length_c   1.000
_cell.angle_alpha   90.00
_cell.angle_beta   90.00
_cell.angle_gamma   90.00
#
_symmetry.space_group_name_H-M   'P 1'
#
loop_
_entity.id
_entity.type
_entity.pdbx_description
1 polymer ?
#
loop_
_entity_poly.entity_id
_entity_poly.type
_entity_poly.pdbx_seq_one_letter_code
_entity_poly.pdbx_strand_id
1 'polypeptide(L)'
;PIKSSAASDVYKRQVPTLEEALLICKGRAVVNIDQGFQFYDRIHPLLERTGMLGQTLIKGRLTASEVESVFSAYSENCLFMPIVNFSKMHHDEILRSYGEQPAPPLAYEVCWSEYTPEVEACMREVLASGSKLWVNSLWPSLCGGLCDDAAFEGDPAAVYGKLVDMGATMIQTDRPELLISYLRARGLHD
;
A
#
# COMPACT_ATOMS: atom_id res chain seq x y z
N PRO A 1 -30.74 35.13 -21.29
CA PRO A 1 -29.52 34.85 -20.56
C PRO A 1 -29.36 33.35 -20.38
N ILE A 2 -28.36 32.80 -21.04
CA ILE A 2 -28.00 31.39 -20.92
C ILE A 2 -27.32 31.28 -19.58
N LYS A 3 -27.99 30.71 -18.60
CA LYS A 3 -27.41 30.38 -17.32
C LYS A 3 -26.42 29.21 -17.54
N SER A 4 -25.15 29.47 -17.36
CA SER A 4 -24.07 28.49 -17.43
C SER A 4 -24.37 27.33 -16.49
N SER A 5 -24.78 26.20 -17.03
CA SER A 5 -25.00 24.94 -16.28
C SER A 5 -23.70 24.37 -15.74
N ALA A 6 -22.56 24.75 -16.30
CA ALA A 6 -21.24 24.24 -15.90
C ALA A 6 -20.82 24.64 -14.47
N ALA A 7 -21.13 25.88 -14.05
CA ALA A 7 -20.78 26.32 -12.69
C ALA A 7 -21.63 25.64 -11.60
N SER A 8 -22.88 25.26 -11.91
CA SER A 8 -23.74 24.54 -10.97
C SER A 8 -23.39 23.06 -10.83
N ASP A 9 -22.73 22.47 -11.82
CA ASP A 9 -22.31 21.07 -11.79
C ASP A 9 -21.06 20.83 -10.92
N VAL A 10 -20.16 21.81 -10.84
CA VAL A 10 -18.98 21.72 -9.99
C VAL A 10 -19.36 21.69 -8.49
N TYR A 11 -20.41 22.42 -8.10
CA TYR A 11 -20.90 22.42 -6.72
C TYR A 11 -21.76 21.20 -6.33
N LYS A 12 -22.15 20.37 -7.30
CA LYS A 12 -22.96 19.17 -7.05
C LYS A 12 -22.14 17.89 -6.94
N ARG A 13 -20.85 17.93 -7.22
CA ARG A 13 -19.98 16.76 -7.04
C ARG A 13 -19.56 16.66 -5.58
N GLN A 14 -20.31 15.91 -4.80
CA GLN A 14 -19.90 15.52 -3.46
C GLN A 14 -18.75 14.53 -3.56
N VAL A 15 -17.85 14.56 -2.58
CA VAL A 15 -16.87 13.50 -2.39
C VAL A 15 -17.65 12.21 -2.12
N PRO A 16 -17.39 11.12 -2.84
CA PRO A 16 -18.08 9.85 -2.61
C PRO A 16 -17.82 9.35 -1.18
N THR A 17 -18.79 8.68 -0.63
CA THR A 17 -18.63 7.97 0.65
C THR A 17 -17.69 6.79 0.47
N LEU A 18 -17.10 6.30 1.58
CA LEU A 18 -16.30 5.08 1.54
C LEU A 18 -17.11 3.89 0.99
N GLU A 19 -18.38 3.76 1.37
CA GLU A 19 -19.25 2.69 0.89
C GLU A 19 -19.42 2.71 -0.63
N GLU A 20 -19.67 3.88 -1.21
CA GLU A 20 -19.78 4.05 -2.66
C GLU A 20 -18.46 3.67 -3.38
N ALA A 21 -17.31 4.09 -2.83
CA ALA A 21 -16.01 3.74 -3.38
C ALA A 21 -15.75 2.23 -3.31
N LEU A 22 -16.06 1.58 -2.18
CA LEU A 22 -15.93 0.13 -2.01
C LEU A 22 -16.78 -0.64 -3.03
N LEU A 23 -18.04 -0.24 -3.23
CA LEU A 23 -18.94 -0.89 -4.17
C LEU A 23 -18.47 -0.75 -5.64
N ILE A 24 -17.86 0.38 -6.01
CA ILE A 24 -17.27 0.57 -7.34
C ILE A 24 -16.07 -0.37 -7.55
N CYS A 25 -15.26 -0.61 -6.51
CA CYS A 25 -14.07 -1.45 -6.57
C CYS A 25 -14.38 -2.95 -6.44
N LYS A 26 -15.57 -3.31 -5.96
CA LYS A 26 -15.95 -4.70 -5.67
C LYS A 26 -15.78 -5.62 -6.88
N GLY A 27 -15.04 -6.71 -6.71
CA GLY A 27 -14.72 -7.67 -7.76
C GLY A 27 -13.75 -7.17 -8.83
N ARG A 28 -13.16 -5.95 -8.65
CA ARG A 28 -12.30 -5.30 -9.66
C ARG A 28 -10.90 -4.98 -9.14
N ALA A 29 -10.78 -4.56 -7.90
CA ALA A 29 -9.52 -4.16 -7.30
C ALA A 29 -9.50 -4.36 -5.79
N VAL A 30 -8.30 -4.57 -5.24
CA VAL A 30 -8.05 -4.45 -3.79
C VAL A 30 -8.02 -2.97 -3.43
N VAL A 31 -8.68 -2.60 -2.35
CA VAL A 31 -8.75 -1.21 -1.86
C VAL A 31 -7.82 -1.06 -0.66
N ASN A 32 -6.83 -0.18 -0.75
CA ASN A 32 -6.06 0.25 0.40
C ASN A 32 -6.76 1.45 1.06
N ILE A 33 -7.20 1.28 2.31
CA ILE A 33 -7.76 2.37 3.12
C ILE A 33 -6.63 2.97 3.94
N ASP A 34 -6.02 4.04 3.41
CA ASP A 34 -4.92 4.71 4.09
C ASP A 34 -5.36 5.27 5.45
N GLN A 35 -4.49 5.12 6.46
CA GLN A 35 -4.76 5.49 7.86
C GLN A 35 -6.09 4.92 8.44
N GLY A 36 -6.61 3.86 7.84
CA GLY A 36 -7.90 3.28 8.21
C GLY A 36 -7.91 2.60 9.58
N PHE A 37 -6.77 2.15 10.09
CA PHE A 37 -6.70 1.35 11.31
C PHE A 37 -7.32 2.06 12.52
N GLN A 38 -7.06 3.35 12.70
CA GLN A 38 -7.61 4.15 13.80
C GLN A 38 -9.13 4.34 13.76
N PHE A 39 -9.77 3.98 12.65
CA PHE A 39 -11.23 4.06 12.45
C PHE A 39 -11.83 2.68 12.16
N TYR A 40 -11.13 1.61 12.54
CA TYR A 40 -11.50 0.25 12.16
C TYR A 40 -12.90 -0.12 12.65
N ASP A 41 -13.29 0.34 13.84
CA ASP A 41 -14.63 0.18 14.40
C ASP A 41 -15.77 0.72 13.51
N ARG A 42 -15.49 1.75 12.72
CA ARG A 42 -16.42 2.35 11.75
C ARG A 42 -16.30 1.72 10.36
N ILE A 43 -15.09 1.30 9.99
CA ILE A 43 -14.80 0.74 8.67
C ILE A 43 -15.29 -0.72 8.59
N HIS A 44 -15.05 -1.51 9.62
CA HIS A 44 -15.37 -2.94 9.63
C HIS A 44 -16.86 -3.25 9.28
N PRO A 45 -17.86 -2.60 9.88
CA PRO A 45 -19.26 -2.83 9.49
C PRO A 45 -19.60 -2.47 8.05
N LEU A 46 -18.86 -1.51 7.45
CA LEU A 46 -18.98 -1.17 6.04
C LEU A 46 -18.41 -2.28 5.16
N LEU A 47 -17.27 -2.85 5.55
CA LEU A 47 -16.62 -3.94 4.82
C LEU A 47 -17.46 -5.21 4.85
N GLU A 48 -18.06 -5.55 6.01
CA GLU A 48 -19.00 -6.67 6.12
C GLU A 48 -20.21 -6.46 5.21
N ARG A 49 -20.90 -5.32 5.34
CA ARG A 49 -22.13 -5.02 4.59
C ARG A 49 -21.88 -4.99 3.08
N THR A 50 -20.74 -4.50 2.64
CA THR A 50 -20.37 -4.46 1.21
C THR A 50 -19.76 -5.78 0.72
N GLY A 51 -19.38 -6.69 1.63
CA GLY A 51 -18.66 -7.92 1.31
C GLY A 51 -17.24 -7.66 0.79
N MET A 52 -16.57 -6.64 1.34
CA MET A 52 -15.25 -6.18 0.90
C MET A 52 -14.10 -6.55 1.85
N LEU A 53 -14.35 -7.32 2.93
CA LEU A 53 -13.28 -7.73 3.87
C LEU A 53 -12.08 -8.35 3.15
N GLY A 54 -12.31 -9.34 2.28
CA GLY A 54 -11.24 -10.01 1.52
C GLY A 54 -10.62 -9.18 0.38
N GLN A 55 -11.17 -8.00 0.08
CA GLN A 55 -10.66 -7.08 -0.96
C GLN A 55 -10.16 -5.75 -0.39
N THR A 56 -10.06 -5.64 0.93
CA THR A 56 -9.60 -4.43 1.60
C THR A 56 -8.30 -4.69 2.33
N LEU A 57 -7.38 -3.76 2.16
CA LEU A 57 -6.09 -3.69 2.83
C LEU A 57 -6.06 -2.45 3.72
N ILE A 58 -5.61 -2.60 4.95
CA ILE A 58 -5.24 -1.50 5.83
C ILE A 58 -3.77 -1.67 6.19
N LYS A 59 -3.03 -0.59 6.25
CA LYS A 59 -1.60 -0.62 6.57
C LYS A 59 -1.25 0.33 7.71
N GLY A 60 -0.17 0.01 8.42
CA GLY A 60 0.28 0.84 9.53
C GLY A 60 1.62 0.41 10.10
N ARG A 61 2.24 1.32 10.86
CA ARG A 61 3.47 1.04 11.64
C ARG A 61 3.10 0.51 13.01
N LEU A 62 2.56 -0.69 13.05
CA LEU A 62 2.04 -1.35 14.24
C LEU A 62 2.65 -2.75 14.36
N THR A 63 2.92 -3.15 15.57
CA THR A 63 3.30 -4.52 15.91
C THR A 63 2.13 -5.48 15.74
N ALA A 64 2.41 -6.76 15.63
CA ALA A 64 1.37 -7.79 15.53
C ALA A 64 0.41 -7.76 16.72
N SER A 65 0.91 -7.52 17.93
CA SER A 65 0.09 -7.44 19.15
C SER A 65 -0.84 -6.22 19.18
N GLU A 66 -0.39 -5.08 18.64
CA GLU A 66 -1.23 -3.89 18.53
C GLU A 66 -2.38 -4.12 17.55
N VAL A 67 -2.11 -4.77 16.42
CA VAL A 67 -3.14 -5.13 15.44
C VAL A 67 -4.11 -6.14 16.03
N GLU A 68 -3.62 -7.20 16.67
CA GLU A 68 -4.44 -8.22 17.30
C GLU A 68 -5.34 -7.65 18.39
N SER A 69 -4.89 -6.66 19.15
CA SER A 69 -5.69 -6.00 20.20
C SER A 69 -7.00 -5.39 19.66
N VAL A 70 -7.03 -5.01 18.39
CA VAL A 70 -8.23 -4.48 17.71
C VAL A 70 -8.95 -5.60 16.96
N PHE A 71 -8.21 -6.41 16.20
CA PHE A 71 -8.78 -7.41 15.30
C PHE A 71 -9.47 -8.56 16.04
N SER A 72 -9.00 -8.91 17.24
CA SER A 72 -9.63 -9.96 18.08
C SER A 72 -11.08 -9.68 18.49
N ALA A 73 -11.55 -8.43 18.34
CA ALA A 73 -12.96 -8.07 18.58
C ALA A 73 -13.90 -8.52 17.45
N TYR A 74 -13.38 -9.00 16.32
CA TYR A 74 -14.14 -9.32 15.13
C TYR A 74 -13.87 -10.77 14.69
N SER A 75 -14.88 -11.46 14.16
CA SER A 75 -14.75 -12.84 13.69
C SER A 75 -13.95 -12.98 12.41
N GLU A 76 -14.03 -11.96 11.54
CA GLU A 76 -13.29 -11.87 10.29
C GLU A 76 -12.72 -10.45 10.15
N ASN A 77 -11.55 -10.34 9.56
CA ASN A 77 -10.89 -9.06 9.39
C ASN A 77 -10.47 -8.84 7.93
N CYS A 78 -10.26 -7.58 7.57
CA CYS A 78 -9.59 -7.26 6.31
C CYS A 78 -8.08 -7.57 6.42
N LEU A 79 -7.38 -7.47 5.29
CA LEU A 79 -5.94 -7.65 5.25
C LEU A 79 -5.23 -6.50 5.98
N PHE A 80 -4.24 -6.83 6.80
CA PHE A 80 -3.34 -5.84 7.39
C PHE A 80 -1.94 -6.01 6.81
N MET A 81 -1.30 -4.88 6.47
CA MET A 81 0.06 -4.82 5.97
C MET A 81 0.92 -3.94 6.88
N PRO A 82 1.91 -4.51 7.56
CA PRO A 82 2.86 -3.73 8.36
C PRO A 82 3.73 -2.84 7.48
N ILE A 83 4.00 -1.63 7.98
CA ILE A 83 4.93 -0.68 7.38
C ILE A 83 6.24 -0.70 8.18
N VAL A 84 7.32 -1.12 7.55
CA VAL A 84 8.67 -1.06 8.07
C VAL A 84 9.36 0.16 7.45
N ASN A 85 9.52 1.24 8.21
CA ASN A 85 10.09 2.49 7.72
C ASN A 85 11.40 2.81 8.46
N PHE A 86 12.53 2.68 7.76
CA PHE A 86 13.87 2.88 8.31
C PHE A 86 14.19 4.32 8.71
N SER A 87 13.41 5.29 8.23
CA SER A 87 13.50 6.68 8.69
C SER A 87 12.72 6.96 9.97
N LYS A 88 12.11 5.94 10.58
CA LYS A 88 11.29 6.03 11.79
C LYS A 88 11.78 5.05 12.85
N MET A 89 11.55 5.40 14.12
CA MET A 89 11.83 4.51 15.24
C MET A 89 10.96 3.25 15.21
N HIS A 90 11.40 2.20 15.88
CA HIS A 90 10.69 0.92 16.09
C HIS A 90 10.44 0.07 14.83
N HIS A 91 11.15 0.32 13.72
CA HIS A 91 11.02 -0.49 12.52
C HIS A 91 11.45 -1.95 12.73
N ASP A 92 12.49 -2.18 13.52
CA ASP A 92 13.00 -3.51 13.90
C ASP A 92 12.03 -4.26 14.84
N GLU A 93 11.37 -3.55 15.76
CA GLU A 93 10.34 -4.12 16.63
C GLU A 93 9.13 -4.61 15.83
N ILE A 94 8.67 -3.82 14.86
CA ILE A 94 7.58 -4.19 13.97
C ILE A 94 7.97 -5.47 13.21
N LEU A 95 9.10 -5.50 12.53
CA LEU A 95 9.53 -6.66 11.74
C LEU A 95 9.59 -7.93 12.61
N ARG A 96 10.24 -7.85 13.77
CA ARG A 96 10.38 -8.97 14.72
C ARG A 96 9.02 -9.49 15.20
N SER A 97 8.08 -8.59 15.52
CA SER A 97 6.78 -8.97 16.07
C SER A 97 5.95 -9.84 15.12
N TYR A 98 6.11 -9.66 13.80
CA TYR A 98 5.46 -10.50 12.80
C TYR A 98 6.27 -11.77 12.49
N GLY A 99 7.59 -11.76 12.66
CA GLY A 99 8.43 -12.96 12.56
C GLY A 99 8.11 -14.03 13.60
N GLU A 100 7.51 -13.64 14.73
CA GLU A 100 7.05 -14.52 15.80
C GLU A 100 5.65 -15.10 15.57
N GLN A 101 4.94 -14.67 14.52
CA GLN A 101 3.60 -15.14 14.22
C GLN A 101 3.60 -16.49 13.48
N PRO A 102 2.56 -17.32 13.64
CA PRO A 102 2.45 -18.62 12.98
C PRO A 102 2.42 -18.54 11.45
N ALA A 103 1.99 -17.41 10.89
CA ALA A 103 1.98 -17.15 9.47
C ALA A 103 2.44 -15.71 9.21
N PRO A 104 3.25 -15.50 8.16
CA PRO A 104 3.70 -14.16 7.82
C PRO A 104 2.53 -13.33 7.25
N PRO A 105 2.59 -11.99 7.34
CA PRO A 105 1.67 -11.11 6.63
C PRO A 105 1.71 -11.37 5.12
N LEU A 106 0.62 -11.06 4.42
CA LEU A 106 0.57 -11.15 2.95
C LEU A 106 1.69 -10.33 2.29
N ALA A 107 1.94 -9.14 2.83
CA ALA A 107 2.93 -8.20 2.35
C ALA A 107 3.47 -7.32 3.46
N TYR A 108 4.64 -6.71 3.22
CA TYR A 108 5.18 -5.60 4.00
C TYR A 108 5.42 -4.40 3.09
N GLU A 109 5.06 -3.21 3.55
CA GLU A 109 5.57 -1.97 2.94
C GLU A 109 6.91 -1.63 3.58
N VAL A 110 7.98 -1.60 2.77
CA VAL A 110 9.32 -1.21 3.22
C VAL A 110 9.66 0.17 2.66
N CYS A 111 9.98 1.12 3.57
CA CYS A 111 10.33 2.49 3.22
C CYS A 111 11.71 2.84 3.76
N TRP A 112 12.50 3.59 2.97
CA TRP A 112 13.85 4.04 3.32
C TRP A 112 14.21 5.37 2.65
N SER A 113 14.98 6.21 3.34
CA SER A 113 15.57 7.42 2.75
C SER A 113 16.95 7.15 2.16
N GLU A 114 17.68 6.19 2.74
CA GLU A 114 18.99 5.73 2.27
C GLU A 114 18.97 4.20 2.17
N TYR A 115 19.46 3.66 1.05
CA TYR A 115 19.55 2.22 0.86
C TYR A 115 20.79 1.68 1.57
N THR A 116 20.58 1.05 2.69
CA THR A 116 21.63 0.49 3.56
C THR A 116 21.63 -1.04 3.54
N PRO A 117 22.69 -1.71 4.01
CA PRO A 117 22.70 -3.17 4.18
C PRO A 117 21.55 -3.68 5.07
N GLU A 118 21.09 -2.89 6.04
CA GLU A 118 19.96 -3.27 6.90
C GLU A 118 18.64 -3.26 6.11
N VAL A 119 18.42 -2.26 5.25
CA VAL A 119 17.25 -2.22 4.36
C VAL A 119 17.25 -3.42 3.43
N GLU A 120 18.39 -3.74 2.82
CA GLU A 120 18.53 -4.89 1.95
C GLU A 120 18.29 -6.22 2.71
N ALA A 121 18.82 -6.35 3.91
CA ALA A 121 18.60 -7.52 4.76
C ALA A 121 17.11 -7.70 5.11
N CYS A 122 16.43 -6.62 5.48
CA CYS A 122 15.00 -6.63 5.76
C CYS A 122 14.18 -7.09 4.52
N MET A 123 14.46 -6.54 3.33
CA MET A 123 13.77 -6.96 2.11
C MET A 123 13.97 -8.44 1.82
N ARG A 124 15.19 -8.96 1.99
CA ARG A 124 15.49 -10.39 1.84
C ARG A 124 14.73 -11.25 2.85
N GLU A 125 14.66 -10.80 4.12
CA GLU A 125 13.91 -11.49 5.17
C GLU A 125 12.41 -11.54 4.85
N VAL A 126 11.83 -10.42 4.44
CA VAL A 126 10.43 -10.33 3.99
C VAL A 126 10.15 -11.32 2.85
N LEU A 127 10.99 -11.33 1.82
CA LEU A 127 10.81 -12.24 0.68
C LEU A 127 11.03 -13.70 1.08
N ALA A 128 12.00 -13.99 1.94
CA ALA A 128 12.28 -15.35 2.43
C ALA A 128 11.14 -15.91 3.30
N SER A 129 10.37 -15.05 3.98
CA SER A 129 9.18 -15.47 4.74
C SER A 129 8.01 -15.88 3.85
N GLY A 130 8.06 -15.61 2.55
CA GLY A 130 6.98 -15.82 1.59
C GLY A 130 6.03 -14.62 1.44
N SER A 131 6.27 -13.55 2.19
CA SER A 131 5.52 -12.29 2.05
C SER A 131 5.87 -11.57 0.75
N LYS A 132 4.95 -10.73 0.30
CA LYS A 132 5.16 -9.82 -0.82
C LYS A 132 5.88 -8.56 -0.34
N LEU A 133 6.66 -7.94 -1.22
CA LEU A 133 7.33 -6.69 -0.96
C LEU A 133 6.58 -5.54 -1.65
N TRP A 134 6.04 -4.63 -0.84
CA TRP A 134 5.47 -3.36 -1.30
C TRP A 134 6.49 -2.25 -1.11
N VAL A 135 6.75 -1.50 -2.16
CA VAL A 135 7.60 -0.29 -2.13
C VAL A 135 6.78 0.92 -2.56
N ASN A 136 7.22 2.10 -2.12
CA ASN A 136 6.49 3.33 -2.33
C ASN A 136 7.37 4.32 -3.10
N SER A 137 7.05 4.56 -4.37
CA SER A 137 7.82 5.45 -5.26
C SER A 137 7.31 6.90 -5.30
N LEU A 138 6.39 7.30 -4.39
CA LEU A 138 5.80 8.65 -4.42
C LEU A 138 6.84 9.75 -4.12
N TRP A 139 7.70 9.54 -3.12
CA TRP A 139 8.67 10.56 -2.70
C TRP A 139 10.06 9.96 -2.45
N PRO A 140 11.12 10.75 -2.72
CA PRO A 140 12.50 10.29 -2.53
C PRO A 140 12.81 9.72 -1.15
N SER A 141 12.18 10.25 -0.10
CA SER A 141 12.35 9.81 1.29
C SER A 141 11.74 8.45 1.62
N LEU A 142 10.95 7.87 0.71
CA LEU A 142 10.31 6.57 0.90
C LEU A 142 10.98 5.43 0.13
N CYS A 143 11.90 5.77 -0.78
CA CYS A 143 12.52 4.81 -1.71
C CYS A 143 13.99 5.14 -2.06
N GLY A 144 14.67 5.93 -1.21
CA GLY A 144 16.08 6.29 -1.45
C GLY A 144 16.32 7.00 -2.79
N GLY A 145 15.37 7.84 -3.22
CA GLY A 145 15.44 8.58 -4.49
C GLY A 145 14.92 7.83 -5.71
N LEU A 146 14.52 6.56 -5.59
CA LEU A 146 13.91 5.78 -6.68
C LEU A 146 12.41 6.14 -6.84
N CYS A 147 12.12 7.43 -7.07
CA CYS A 147 10.77 7.98 -7.06
C CYS A 147 10.22 8.23 -8.46
N ASP A 148 8.90 8.43 -8.51
CA ASP A 148 8.13 8.63 -9.75
C ASP A 148 8.63 9.80 -10.60
N ASP A 149 9.02 10.92 -9.97
CA ASP A 149 9.55 12.07 -10.71
C ASP A 149 10.90 11.74 -11.36
N ALA A 150 11.77 11.02 -10.67
CA ALA A 150 13.04 10.57 -11.24
C ALA A 150 12.83 9.60 -12.43
N ALA A 151 11.78 8.75 -12.36
CA ALA A 151 11.40 7.87 -13.47
C ALA A 151 10.83 8.65 -14.66
N PHE A 152 10.05 9.67 -14.40
CA PHE A 152 9.38 10.48 -15.43
C PHE A 152 10.34 11.44 -16.15
N GLU A 153 11.22 12.10 -15.40
CA GLU A 153 12.18 13.06 -15.94
C GLU A 153 13.42 12.39 -16.54
N GLY A 154 13.66 11.12 -16.15
CA GLY A 154 14.85 10.36 -16.55
C GLY A 154 14.52 9.06 -17.29
N ASP A 155 15.01 7.95 -16.73
CA ASP A 155 14.81 6.62 -17.28
C ASP A 155 13.98 5.75 -16.32
N PRO A 156 12.77 5.30 -16.70
CA PRO A 156 11.96 4.39 -15.91
C PRO A 156 12.71 3.10 -15.51
N ALA A 157 13.64 2.61 -16.32
CA ALA A 157 14.42 1.42 -16.01
C ALA A 157 15.39 1.66 -14.84
N ALA A 158 15.95 2.85 -14.74
CA ALA A 158 16.85 3.24 -13.64
C ALA A 158 16.12 3.37 -12.29
N VAL A 159 14.80 3.48 -12.29
CA VAL A 159 13.95 3.60 -11.10
C VAL A 159 13.14 2.32 -10.90
N TYR A 160 12.11 2.11 -11.72
CA TYR A 160 11.21 0.96 -11.56
C TYR A 160 11.93 -0.38 -11.77
N GLY A 161 12.91 -0.42 -12.70
CA GLY A 161 13.74 -1.59 -12.89
C GLY A 161 14.49 -1.99 -11.64
N LYS A 162 15.12 -1.03 -10.96
CA LYS A 162 15.81 -1.28 -9.69
C LYS A 162 14.87 -1.74 -8.59
N LEU A 163 13.67 -1.13 -8.47
CA LEU A 163 12.68 -1.58 -7.48
C LEU A 163 12.25 -3.03 -7.74
N VAL A 164 12.02 -3.40 -8.99
CA VAL A 164 11.71 -4.78 -9.38
C VAL A 164 12.89 -5.73 -9.08
N ASP A 165 14.12 -5.32 -9.40
CA ASP A 165 15.32 -6.11 -9.16
C ASP A 165 15.60 -6.32 -7.65
N MET A 166 15.13 -5.41 -6.78
CA MET A 166 15.11 -5.56 -5.32
C MET A 166 14.04 -6.55 -4.83
N GLY A 167 13.18 -7.05 -5.71
CA GLY A 167 12.11 -8.00 -5.40
C GLY A 167 10.75 -7.39 -5.15
N ALA A 168 10.55 -6.09 -5.44
CA ALA A 168 9.25 -5.47 -5.32
C ALA A 168 8.21 -6.18 -6.20
N THR A 169 7.11 -6.59 -5.58
CA THR A 169 5.97 -7.22 -6.26
C THR A 169 4.76 -6.27 -6.32
N MET A 170 4.79 -5.22 -5.52
CA MET A 170 3.81 -4.14 -5.50
C MET A 170 4.55 -2.80 -5.41
N ILE A 171 4.20 -1.87 -6.29
CA ILE A 171 4.80 -0.52 -6.33
C ILE A 171 3.67 0.50 -6.23
N GLN A 172 3.68 1.29 -5.17
CA GLN A 172 2.78 2.43 -5.02
C GLN A 172 3.33 3.60 -5.83
N THR A 173 2.53 4.15 -6.74
CA THR A 173 2.93 5.20 -7.68
C THR A 173 1.80 6.21 -7.92
N ASP A 174 2.16 7.47 -8.14
CA ASP A 174 1.27 8.52 -8.66
C ASP A 174 1.27 8.58 -10.21
N ARG A 175 2.11 7.74 -10.87
CA ARG A 175 2.24 7.65 -12.33
C ARG A 175 1.94 6.24 -12.85
N PRO A 176 0.71 5.71 -12.59
CA PRO A 176 0.40 4.31 -12.89
C PRO A 176 0.54 3.97 -14.38
N GLU A 177 0.24 4.90 -15.27
CA GLU A 177 0.36 4.69 -16.73
C GLU A 177 1.83 4.49 -17.14
N LEU A 178 2.76 5.25 -16.57
CA LEU A 178 4.19 5.14 -16.83
C LEU A 178 4.71 3.80 -16.32
N LEU A 179 4.39 3.46 -15.06
CA LEU A 179 4.80 2.21 -14.43
C LEU A 179 4.25 0.99 -15.19
N ILE A 180 2.95 0.96 -15.49
CA ILE A 180 2.31 -0.16 -16.20
C ILE A 180 2.91 -0.33 -17.60
N SER A 181 3.14 0.77 -18.33
CA SER A 181 3.79 0.71 -19.65
C SER A 181 5.19 0.10 -19.56
N TYR A 182 5.97 0.49 -18.55
CA TYR A 182 7.29 -0.07 -18.31
C TYR A 182 7.23 -1.56 -17.96
N LEU A 183 6.35 -1.96 -17.03
CA LEU A 183 6.21 -3.35 -16.61
C LEU A 183 5.72 -4.26 -17.75
N ARG A 184 4.80 -3.78 -18.58
CA ARG A 184 4.32 -4.50 -19.78
C ARG A 184 5.45 -4.73 -20.79
N ALA A 185 6.28 -3.72 -21.03
CA ALA A 185 7.43 -3.85 -21.92
C ALA A 185 8.45 -4.90 -21.41
N ARG A 186 8.45 -5.20 -20.11
CA ARG A 186 9.27 -6.23 -19.46
C ARG A 186 8.55 -7.59 -19.31
N GLY A 187 7.28 -7.72 -19.72
CA GLY A 187 6.48 -8.94 -19.50
C GLY A 187 6.14 -9.21 -18.04
N LEU A 188 6.12 -8.19 -17.20
CA LEU A 188 5.86 -8.26 -15.75
C LEU A 188 4.43 -7.81 -15.37
N HIS A 189 3.63 -7.42 -16.34
CA HIS A 189 2.23 -7.02 -16.19
C HIS A 189 1.46 -7.34 -17.46
N ASP A 190 0.18 -7.75 -17.31
CA ASP A 190 -0.75 -8.06 -18.43
C ASP A 190 -1.27 -6.81 -19.15
#